data_757cb0201e0956e66f1b6d190d9c1311
#
_entry.id   757cb0201e0956e66f1b6d190d9c1311
#
_cell.length_a   1.000
_cell.length_b   1.000
_cell.length_c   1.000
_cell.angle_alpha   90.00
_cell.angle_beta   90.00
_cell.angle_gamma   90.00
#
_symmetry.space_group_name_H-M   'P 1'
#
loop_
_entity.id
_entity.type
_entity.pdbx_description
1 polymer ?
#
loop_
_entity_poly.entity_id
_entity_poly.type
_entity_poly.pdbx_seq_one_letter_code
_entity_poly.pdbx_strand_id
1 'polypeptide(L)'
;MKYAVRLVAVLAFLTAGVTIAAAQSQSRDDHQRQSKKSKPDQKADHNHDSHLDVVNRRGDAVMGFSHAKTTHHFLLKPDGGVIQVEANEANDVSSRDWIRRHLKHIAKKFSEGDFAAPMLIHAQTPPGVPAMRRLKAGIKYEFEELERGGRVRISTNTPEAVKAIHEFLRFQIKDHQTGDSGEIEN
;
A
#
# COMPACT_ATOMS: atom_id res chain seq x y z
N MET A 1 41.02 -21.94 28.03
CA MET A 1 41.90 -20.95 28.70
C MET A 1 41.42 -19.57 28.38
N LYS A 2 41.06 -18.86 29.46
CA LYS A 2 41.00 -17.40 29.73
C LYS A 2 39.91 -16.63 29.00
N TYR A 3 38.74 -16.33 29.60
CA TYR A 3 38.32 -15.34 30.61
C TYR A 3 38.63 -13.89 30.26
N ALA A 4 37.59 -13.06 30.15
CA ALA A 4 37.37 -11.75 30.77
C ALA A 4 36.03 -11.19 30.28
N VAL A 5 35.01 -11.11 30.94
CA VAL A 5 34.37 -10.43 32.06
C VAL A 5 34.94 -9.03 32.38
N ARG A 6 34.09 -8.01 32.28
CA ARG A 6 33.98 -6.78 33.10
C ARG A 6 33.23 -5.71 32.29
N LEU A 7 32.43 -4.88 32.83
CA LEU A 7 31.77 -4.60 34.12
C LEU A 7 30.88 -3.40 33.89
N VAL A 8 29.72 -3.46 34.41
CA VAL A 8 28.73 -2.46 34.88
C VAL A 8 29.29 -1.05 35.12
N ALA A 9 28.55 -0.05 34.69
CA ALA A 9 28.48 1.23 35.37
C ALA A 9 27.03 1.78 35.36
N VAL A 10 26.46 1.74 36.55
CA VAL A 10 25.26 2.42 37.03
C VAL A 10 25.70 3.77 37.59
N LEU A 11 24.94 4.83 37.32
CA LEU A 11 24.74 6.02 38.18
C LEU A 11 23.64 6.87 37.50
N ALA A 12 22.48 6.97 38.03
CA ALA A 12 21.94 7.59 39.24
C ALA A 12 21.61 9.09 39.11
N PHE A 13 20.30 9.35 39.20
CA PHE A 13 19.60 10.48 39.79
C PHE A 13 20.06 11.92 39.56
N LEU A 14 19.09 12.74 39.12
CA LEU A 14 18.83 14.01 39.78
C LEU A 14 17.39 14.46 39.52
N THR A 15 16.62 14.46 40.58
CA THR A 15 15.30 15.07 40.74
C THR A 15 15.47 16.58 41.01
N ALA A 16 14.69 17.40 40.37
CA ALA A 16 14.40 18.75 40.85
C ALA A 16 12.93 19.06 40.55
N GLY A 17 12.17 19.03 41.60
CA GLY A 17 10.83 19.57 41.68
C GLY A 17 10.84 21.08 41.98
N VAL A 18 9.64 21.61 42.18
CA VAL A 18 9.31 22.98 42.61
C VAL A 18 8.69 23.82 41.48
N THR A 19 7.58 24.48 41.59
CA THR A 19 6.53 24.75 42.62
C THR A 19 5.33 25.40 41.91
N ILE A 20 4.20 25.23 42.54
CA ILE A 20 2.89 25.83 42.28
C ILE A 20 2.94 27.32 42.58
N ALA A 21 2.34 28.14 41.74
CA ALA A 21 1.83 29.45 42.17
C ALA A 21 0.49 29.70 41.48
N ALA A 22 -0.55 29.57 42.30
CA ALA A 22 -1.90 30.06 42.03
C ALA A 22 -1.94 31.59 42.29
N ALA A 23 -2.54 32.31 41.37
CA ALA A 23 -3.04 33.65 41.67
C ALA A 23 -4.40 33.83 41.01
N GLN A 24 -5.41 33.82 41.87
CA GLN A 24 -6.77 34.30 41.60
C GLN A 24 -6.75 35.84 41.69
N SER A 25 -7.40 36.52 40.77
CA SER A 25 -8.06 37.77 41.07
C SER A 25 -9.28 37.97 40.18
N GLN A 26 -10.40 38.09 40.84
CA GLN A 26 -11.70 38.54 40.33
C GLN A 26 -11.68 40.06 40.13
N SER A 27 -12.37 40.53 39.09
CA SER A 27 -13.42 41.58 39.22
C SER A 27 -13.94 42.03 37.85
N ARG A 28 -15.23 41.86 37.72
CA ARG A 28 -16.33 42.83 37.51
C ARG A 28 -16.54 43.40 36.12
N ASP A 29 -17.67 43.00 35.62
CA ASP A 29 -18.72 43.67 34.82
C ASP A 29 -18.35 44.99 34.13
N ASP A 30 -18.57 45.01 32.79
CA ASP A 30 -19.40 46.04 32.22
C ASP A 30 -19.98 45.60 30.87
N HIS A 31 -21.27 45.86 30.70
CA HIS A 31 -22.09 45.62 29.53
C HIS A 31 -21.64 46.49 28.36
N GLN A 32 -21.34 45.85 27.22
CA GLN A 32 -21.56 46.55 25.95
C GLN A 32 -21.99 45.55 24.86
N ARG A 33 -23.24 45.68 24.50
CA ARG A 33 -23.98 45.02 23.43
C ARG A 33 -23.46 45.50 22.09
N GLN A 34 -22.58 44.72 21.41
CA GLN A 34 -22.31 44.93 20.02
C GLN A 34 -22.62 43.68 19.25
N SER A 35 -23.55 43.84 18.30
CA SER A 35 -23.95 42.87 17.29
C SER A 35 -22.75 42.35 16.51
N LYS A 36 -22.31 41.12 16.82
CA LYS A 36 -21.37 40.41 15.98
C LYS A 36 -22.13 39.77 14.81
N LYS A 37 -21.86 40.28 13.62
CA LYS A 37 -22.05 39.55 12.36
C LYS A 37 -21.42 38.17 12.52
N SER A 38 -22.24 37.15 12.43
CA SER A 38 -21.81 35.77 12.32
C SER A 38 -20.91 35.63 11.11
N LYS A 39 -19.63 35.31 11.32
CA LYS A 39 -18.77 34.76 10.28
C LYS A 39 -19.40 33.42 9.88
N PRO A 40 -19.39 33.10 8.56
CA PRO A 40 -19.79 31.77 8.14
C PRO A 40 -18.84 30.75 8.76
N ASP A 41 -19.42 29.72 9.39
CA ASP A 41 -18.71 28.56 9.88
C ASP A 41 -17.78 28.05 8.77
N GLN A 42 -16.47 28.18 8.97
CA GLN A 42 -15.52 27.35 8.25
C GLN A 42 -15.82 25.92 8.71
N LYS A 43 -16.60 25.19 7.90
CA LYS A 43 -16.63 23.75 7.94
C LYS A 43 -15.16 23.31 7.94
N ALA A 44 -14.73 22.71 9.03
CA ALA A 44 -13.51 21.91 9.03
C ALA A 44 -13.71 20.89 7.91
N ASP A 45 -13.00 21.07 6.83
CA ASP A 45 -12.93 20.11 5.74
C ASP A 45 -12.22 18.91 6.33
N HIS A 46 -13.02 17.98 6.87
CA HIS A 46 -12.53 16.65 7.19
C HIS A 46 -12.20 16.05 5.84
N ASN A 47 -10.93 16.17 5.46
CA ASN A 47 -10.34 15.53 4.30
C ASN A 47 -10.55 14.01 4.48
N HIS A 48 -11.73 13.52 4.07
CA HIS A 48 -11.99 12.11 3.91
C HIS A 48 -11.11 11.66 2.77
N ASP A 49 -9.93 11.11 3.13
CA ASP A 49 -9.09 10.43 2.17
C ASP A 49 -9.96 9.54 1.30
N SER A 50 -9.89 9.72 0.00
CA SER A 50 -10.62 8.85 -0.91
C SER A 50 -10.15 7.40 -0.72
N HIS A 51 -11.00 6.42 -1.04
CA HIS A 51 -10.60 5.01 -1.00
C HIS A 51 -9.29 4.77 -1.77
N LEU A 52 -9.17 5.41 -2.95
CA LEU A 52 -7.98 5.32 -3.80
C LEU A 52 -6.72 5.86 -3.09
N ASP A 53 -6.80 7.00 -2.38
CA ASP A 53 -5.67 7.54 -1.63
C ASP A 53 -5.19 6.58 -0.54
N VAL A 54 -6.11 5.90 0.11
CA VAL A 54 -5.78 4.89 1.12
C VAL A 54 -5.08 3.68 0.49
N VAL A 55 -5.61 3.17 -0.65
CA VAL A 55 -5.00 2.07 -1.41
C VAL A 55 -3.60 2.45 -1.89
N ASN A 56 -3.44 3.64 -2.44
CA ASN A 56 -2.16 4.16 -2.93
C ASN A 56 -1.11 4.26 -1.82
N ARG A 57 -1.46 4.86 -0.66
CA ARG A 57 -0.52 4.95 0.48
C ARG A 57 -0.11 3.59 1.02
N ARG A 58 -1.04 2.64 1.12
CA ARG A 58 -0.70 1.26 1.52
C ARG A 58 0.15 0.58 0.47
N GLY A 59 -0.16 0.80 -0.79
CA GLY A 59 0.61 0.32 -1.93
C GLY A 59 2.06 0.79 -1.86
N ASP A 60 2.30 2.08 -1.74
CA ASP A 60 3.64 2.66 -1.63
C ASP A 60 4.44 2.04 -0.48
N ALA A 61 3.80 1.84 0.68
CA ALA A 61 4.43 1.23 1.85
C ALA A 61 4.77 -0.26 1.65
N VAL A 62 3.92 -1.02 0.97
CA VAL A 62 4.10 -2.46 0.73
C VAL A 62 5.05 -2.74 -0.43
N MET A 63 4.94 -1.96 -1.51
CA MET A 63 5.72 -2.14 -2.73
C MET A 63 7.14 -1.54 -2.64
N GLY A 64 7.31 -0.47 -1.84
CA GLY A 64 8.59 0.22 -1.68
C GLY A 64 8.93 1.21 -2.80
N PHE A 65 7.95 1.57 -3.63
CA PHE A 65 8.05 2.61 -4.66
C PHE A 65 6.73 3.39 -4.76
N SER A 66 6.79 4.60 -5.33
CA SER A 66 5.65 5.51 -5.36
C SER A 66 4.72 5.22 -6.54
N HIS A 67 3.41 5.07 -6.26
CA HIS A 67 2.36 4.98 -7.28
C HIS A 67 2.35 6.21 -8.22
N ALA A 68 2.70 7.40 -7.72
CA ALA A 68 2.73 8.62 -8.54
C ALA A 68 3.87 8.64 -9.59
N LYS A 69 4.88 7.76 -9.43
CA LYS A 69 6.03 7.63 -10.34
C LYS A 69 5.94 6.40 -11.23
N THR A 70 4.89 5.61 -11.09
CA THR A 70 4.77 4.32 -11.79
C THR A 70 3.37 4.14 -12.34
N THR A 71 3.26 3.37 -13.42
CA THR A 71 2.00 2.98 -14.02
C THR A 71 1.82 1.47 -13.85
N HIS A 72 0.64 1.08 -13.39
CA HIS A 72 0.23 -0.32 -13.22
C HIS A 72 -0.75 -0.70 -14.32
N HIS A 73 -0.59 -1.90 -14.86
CA HIS A 73 -1.53 -2.53 -15.79
C HIS A 73 -1.88 -3.94 -15.31
N PHE A 74 -3.15 -4.29 -15.42
CA PHE A 74 -3.68 -5.62 -15.13
C PHE A 74 -4.44 -6.11 -16.35
N LEU A 75 -3.83 -7.03 -17.09
CA LEU A 75 -4.34 -7.48 -18.38
C LEU A 75 -4.86 -8.91 -18.27
N LEU A 76 -6.08 -9.14 -18.75
CA LEU A 76 -6.67 -10.47 -18.80
C LEU A 76 -6.24 -11.17 -20.09
N LYS A 77 -5.81 -12.44 -19.98
CA LYS A 77 -5.43 -13.28 -21.12
C LYS A 77 -6.22 -14.59 -21.11
N PRO A 78 -6.42 -15.25 -22.28
CA PRO A 78 -7.25 -16.47 -22.36
C PRO A 78 -6.86 -17.57 -21.37
N ASP A 79 -5.59 -17.66 -21.01
CA ASP A 79 -5.01 -18.65 -20.12
C ASP A 79 -4.59 -18.08 -18.74
N GLY A 80 -5.04 -16.87 -18.38
CA GLY A 80 -4.70 -16.21 -17.12
C GLY A 80 -4.60 -14.70 -17.24
N GLY A 81 -3.41 -14.10 -17.10
CA GLY A 81 -3.25 -12.67 -17.22
C GLY A 81 -1.84 -12.14 -16.92
N VAL A 82 -1.75 -10.83 -16.77
CA VAL A 82 -0.48 -10.10 -16.56
C VAL A 82 -0.67 -9.02 -15.50
N ILE A 83 0.29 -8.91 -14.61
CA ILE A 83 0.51 -7.74 -13.76
C ILE A 83 1.77 -7.06 -14.29
N GLN A 84 1.65 -5.83 -14.80
CA GLN A 84 2.77 -5.07 -15.34
C GLN A 84 2.91 -3.76 -14.56
N VAL A 85 4.15 -3.36 -14.28
CA VAL A 85 4.46 -2.09 -13.65
C VAL A 85 5.67 -1.48 -14.34
N GLU A 86 5.58 -0.20 -14.67
CA GLU A 86 6.67 0.55 -15.29
C GLU A 86 6.84 1.92 -14.62
N ALA A 87 8.09 2.39 -14.57
CA ALA A 87 8.37 3.77 -14.21
C ALA A 87 7.84 4.72 -15.29
N ASN A 88 7.22 5.84 -14.89
CA ASN A 88 6.69 6.83 -15.81
C ASN A 88 7.81 7.48 -16.63
N GLU A 89 8.93 7.77 -15.98
CA GLU A 89 10.09 8.38 -16.60
C GLU A 89 11.12 7.31 -17.00
N ALA A 90 11.59 7.37 -18.24
CA ALA A 90 12.56 6.40 -18.78
C ALA A 90 13.90 6.38 -18.02
N ASN A 91 14.29 7.51 -17.44
CA ASN A 91 15.53 7.68 -16.68
C ASN A 91 15.38 7.44 -15.17
N ASP A 92 14.19 7.09 -14.66
CA ASP A 92 13.98 6.73 -13.24
C ASP A 92 14.46 5.29 -12.96
N VAL A 93 15.78 5.15 -12.95
CA VAL A 93 16.47 3.88 -12.68
C VAL A 93 16.08 3.33 -11.29
N SER A 94 15.88 4.21 -10.32
CA SER A 94 15.53 3.80 -8.95
C SER A 94 14.16 3.11 -8.91
N SER A 95 13.12 3.74 -9.47
CA SER A 95 11.78 3.13 -9.54
C SER A 95 11.80 1.83 -10.33
N ARG A 96 12.48 1.81 -11.52
CA ARG A 96 12.64 0.59 -12.32
C ARG A 96 13.22 -0.57 -11.51
N ASP A 97 14.29 -0.34 -10.78
CA ASP A 97 14.99 -1.40 -10.05
C ASP A 97 14.17 -1.89 -8.83
N TRP A 98 13.42 -0.99 -8.17
CA TRP A 98 12.48 -1.37 -7.12
C TRP A 98 11.30 -2.18 -7.66
N ILE A 99 10.71 -1.78 -8.80
CA ILE A 99 9.66 -2.52 -9.50
C ILE A 99 10.11 -3.95 -9.79
N ARG A 100 11.29 -4.12 -10.40
CA ARG A 100 11.82 -5.45 -10.75
C ARG A 100 11.99 -6.34 -9.53
N ARG A 101 12.56 -5.82 -8.44
CA ARG A 101 12.71 -6.58 -7.19
C ARG A 101 11.36 -6.97 -6.62
N HIS A 102 10.42 -6.04 -6.59
CA HIS A 102 9.08 -6.29 -6.06
C HIS A 102 8.35 -7.35 -6.87
N LEU A 103 8.26 -7.20 -8.19
CA LEU A 103 7.53 -8.13 -9.04
C LEU A 103 8.15 -9.54 -9.06
N LYS A 104 9.48 -9.64 -9.01
CA LYS A 104 10.16 -10.93 -8.83
C LYS A 104 9.78 -11.59 -7.49
N HIS A 105 9.70 -10.79 -6.43
CA HIS A 105 9.25 -11.25 -5.13
C HIS A 105 7.79 -11.69 -5.16
N ILE A 106 6.89 -10.91 -5.79
CA ILE A 106 5.48 -11.22 -5.94
C ILE A 106 5.27 -12.52 -6.72
N ALA A 107 5.96 -12.73 -7.84
CA ALA A 107 5.87 -13.98 -8.60
C ALA A 107 6.20 -15.20 -7.73
N LYS A 108 7.26 -15.12 -6.93
CA LYS A 108 7.64 -16.17 -5.98
C LYS A 108 6.57 -16.37 -4.91
N LYS A 109 6.11 -15.30 -4.26
CA LYS A 109 5.11 -15.38 -3.18
C LYS A 109 3.77 -15.96 -3.65
N PHE A 110 3.29 -15.52 -4.80
CA PHE A 110 2.04 -16.04 -5.37
C PHE A 110 2.16 -17.52 -5.73
N SER A 111 3.31 -17.96 -6.25
CA SER A 111 3.55 -19.39 -6.52
C SER A 111 3.52 -20.24 -5.24
N GLU A 112 3.89 -19.67 -4.10
CA GLU A 112 3.79 -20.30 -2.78
C GLU A 112 2.36 -20.25 -2.20
N GLY A 113 1.44 -19.49 -2.84
CA GLY A 113 0.08 -19.21 -2.36
C GLY A 113 0.02 -18.10 -1.32
N ASP A 114 1.08 -17.30 -1.20
CA ASP A 114 1.15 -16.16 -0.31
C ASP A 114 0.69 -14.87 -1.04
N PHE A 115 -0.49 -14.39 -0.67
CA PHE A 115 -1.12 -13.17 -1.18
C PHE A 115 -1.21 -12.09 -0.09
N ALA A 116 -0.28 -12.07 0.86
CA ALA A 116 -0.29 -11.09 1.95
C ALA A 116 -0.19 -9.65 1.42
N ALA A 117 0.65 -9.40 0.41
CA ALA A 117 0.82 -8.06 -0.15
C ALA A 117 -0.49 -7.45 -0.66
N PRO A 118 -1.24 -8.04 -1.61
CA PRO A 118 -2.52 -7.48 -2.03
C PRO A 118 -3.55 -7.41 -0.89
N MET A 119 -3.55 -8.35 0.06
CA MET A 119 -4.45 -8.28 1.21
C MET A 119 -4.15 -7.07 2.12
N LEU A 120 -2.89 -6.71 2.31
CA LEU A 120 -2.48 -5.54 3.09
C LEU A 120 -2.84 -4.23 2.37
N ILE A 121 -2.60 -4.17 1.06
CA ILE A 121 -2.91 -2.99 0.24
C ILE A 121 -4.41 -2.68 0.27
N HIS A 122 -5.23 -3.69 0.04
CA HIS A 122 -6.69 -3.55 -0.08
C HIS A 122 -7.45 -3.69 1.25
N ALA A 123 -6.76 -4.05 2.35
CA ALA A 123 -7.35 -4.37 3.66
C ALA A 123 -8.47 -5.43 3.60
N GLN A 124 -8.43 -6.29 2.60
CA GLN A 124 -9.37 -7.39 2.41
C GLN A 124 -8.71 -8.50 1.58
N THR A 125 -9.34 -9.66 1.56
CA THR A 125 -8.94 -10.72 0.63
C THR A 125 -9.53 -10.42 -0.75
N PRO A 126 -8.71 -10.13 -1.79
CA PRO A 126 -9.24 -9.89 -3.12
C PRO A 126 -10.01 -11.11 -3.66
N PRO A 127 -11.07 -10.89 -4.45
CA PRO A 127 -11.75 -11.96 -5.20
C PRO A 127 -10.75 -12.83 -5.97
N GLY A 128 -11.06 -14.12 -6.13
CA GLY A 128 -10.18 -15.08 -6.80
C GLY A 128 -9.04 -15.64 -5.92
N VAL A 129 -8.51 -14.90 -4.95
CA VAL A 129 -7.39 -15.35 -4.10
C VAL A 129 -7.63 -16.69 -3.40
N PRO A 130 -8.81 -16.97 -2.81
CA PRO A 130 -9.04 -18.29 -2.18
C PRO A 130 -8.89 -19.46 -3.15
N ALA A 131 -9.38 -19.31 -4.38
CA ALA A 131 -9.27 -20.33 -5.43
C ALA A 131 -7.83 -20.42 -5.97
N MET A 132 -7.14 -19.29 -6.20
CA MET A 132 -5.74 -19.27 -6.61
C MET A 132 -4.83 -19.95 -5.59
N ARG A 133 -5.07 -19.77 -4.29
CA ARG A 133 -4.37 -20.51 -3.22
C ARG A 133 -4.58 -22.02 -3.29
N ARG A 134 -5.84 -22.42 -3.44
CA ARG A 134 -6.19 -23.85 -3.52
C ARG A 134 -5.58 -24.51 -4.75
N LEU A 135 -5.57 -23.81 -5.88
CA LEU A 135 -5.14 -24.33 -7.19
C LEU A 135 -3.68 -24.00 -7.53
N LYS A 136 -2.91 -23.50 -6.57
CA LYS A 136 -1.56 -22.94 -6.81
C LYS A 136 -0.61 -23.88 -7.57
N ALA A 137 -0.71 -25.20 -7.38
CA ALA A 137 0.12 -26.17 -8.08
C ALA A 137 -0.08 -26.20 -9.61
N GLY A 138 -1.24 -25.73 -10.09
CA GLY A 138 -1.59 -25.63 -11.51
C GLY A 138 -1.43 -24.23 -12.10
N ILE A 139 -0.95 -23.26 -11.34
CA ILE A 139 -0.76 -21.87 -11.79
C ILE A 139 0.73 -21.55 -11.84
N LYS A 140 1.17 -21.01 -12.98
CA LYS A 140 2.55 -20.53 -13.15
C LYS A 140 2.59 -19.01 -12.98
N TYR A 141 3.67 -18.52 -12.38
CA TYR A 141 3.96 -17.11 -12.19
C TYR A 141 5.38 -16.84 -12.68
N GLU A 142 5.51 -16.16 -13.80
CA GLU A 142 6.78 -15.92 -14.47
C GLU A 142 7.08 -14.42 -14.48
N PHE A 143 8.22 -14.04 -13.89
CA PHE A 143 8.67 -12.65 -13.90
C PHE A 143 9.48 -12.39 -15.18
N GLU A 144 9.20 -11.28 -15.84
CA GLU A 144 9.92 -10.79 -16.99
C GLU A 144 10.34 -9.34 -16.78
N GLU A 145 11.57 -9.00 -17.15
CA GLU A 145 12.04 -7.62 -17.14
C GLU A 145 11.53 -6.86 -18.36
N LEU A 146 11.10 -5.61 -18.13
CA LEU A 146 10.80 -4.64 -19.18
C LEU A 146 11.82 -3.50 -19.12
N GLU A 147 11.89 -2.69 -20.17
CA GLU A 147 12.84 -1.57 -20.24
C GLU A 147 12.72 -0.65 -19.02
N ARG A 148 11.49 -0.25 -18.64
CA ARG A 148 11.21 0.67 -17.54
C ARG A 148 10.67 0.00 -16.28
N GLY A 149 10.65 -1.33 -16.22
CA GLY A 149 10.07 -2.04 -15.08
C GLY A 149 10.08 -3.54 -15.24
N GLY A 150 8.90 -4.16 -15.08
CA GLY A 150 8.73 -5.60 -15.24
C GLY A 150 7.27 -6.01 -15.29
N ARG A 151 7.06 -7.31 -15.53
CA ARG A 151 5.74 -7.92 -15.47
C ARG A 151 5.78 -9.31 -14.85
N VAL A 152 4.66 -9.71 -14.29
CA VAL A 152 4.40 -11.09 -13.87
C VAL A 152 3.35 -11.68 -14.80
N ARG A 153 3.72 -12.66 -15.61
CA ARG A 153 2.82 -13.47 -16.41
C ARG A 153 2.23 -14.55 -15.51
N ILE A 154 0.91 -14.63 -15.47
CA ILE A 154 0.15 -15.64 -14.71
C ILE A 154 -0.54 -16.55 -15.72
N SER A 155 -0.27 -17.84 -15.69
CA SER A 155 -0.85 -18.78 -16.67
C SER A 155 -1.25 -20.11 -16.05
N THR A 156 -2.27 -20.73 -16.64
CA THR A 156 -2.79 -22.04 -16.21
C THR A 156 -3.58 -22.70 -17.34
N ASN A 157 -3.65 -24.03 -17.30
CA ASN A 157 -4.53 -24.81 -18.19
C ASN A 157 -5.87 -25.18 -17.51
N THR A 158 -6.10 -24.75 -16.28
CA THR A 158 -7.27 -25.10 -15.50
C THR A 158 -8.33 -24.01 -15.61
N PRO A 159 -9.52 -24.25 -16.19
CA PRO A 159 -10.55 -23.22 -16.36
C PRO A 159 -10.99 -22.54 -15.05
N GLU A 160 -11.05 -23.28 -13.94
CA GLU A 160 -11.36 -22.73 -12.63
C GLU A 160 -10.29 -21.74 -12.17
N ALA A 161 -9.02 -22.04 -12.42
CA ALA A 161 -7.91 -21.14 -12.08
C ALA A 161 -7.89 -19.90 -12.99
N VAL A 162 -8.17 -20.04 -14.30
CA VAL A 162 -8.34 -18.87 -15.21
C VAL A 162 -9.41 -17.93 -14.68
N LYS A 163 -10.59 -18.47 -14.31
CA LYS A 163 -11.66 -17.66 -13.72
C LYS A 163 -11.21 -16.92 -12.47
N ALA A 164 -10.53 -17.60 -11.56
CA ALA A 164 -10.04 -17.00 -10.33
C ALA A 164 -9.00 -15.89 -10.58
N ILE A 165 -8.09 -16.09 -11.53
CA ILE A 165 -7.11 -15.07 -11.97
C ILE A 165 -7.84 -13.85 -12.54
N HIS A 166 -8.86 -14.05 -13.38
CA HIS A 166 -9.64 -12.96 -13.96
C HIS A 166 -10.43 -12.19 -12.88
N GLU A 167 -11.01 -12.85 -11.90
CA GLU A 167 -11.67 -12.20 -10.76
C GLU A 167 -10.68 -11.33 -9.98
N PHE A 168 -9.48 -11.84 -9.73
CA PHE A 168 -8.42 -11.12 -9.05
C PHE A 168 -7.97 -9.89 -9.86
N LEU A 169 -7.70 -10.03 -11.15
CA LEU A 169 -7.22 -8.92 -11.98
C LEU A 169 -8.29 -7.85 -12.19
N ARG A 170 -9.57 -8.20 -12.41
CA ARG A 170 -10.67 -7.24 -12.48
C ARG A 170 -10.84 -6.46 -11.19
N PHE A 171 -10.65 -7.11 -10.05
CA PHE A 171 -10.63 -6.42 -8.76
C PHE A 171 -9.48 -5.41 -8.69
N GLN A 172 -8.26 -5.78 -9.12
CA GLN A 172 -7.12 -4.87 -9.15
C GLN A 172 -7.39 -3.66 -10.06
N ILE A 173 -7.90 -3.86 -11.28
CA ILE A 173 -8.28 -2.80 -12.22
C ILE A 173 -9.22 -1.80 -11.55
N LYS A 174 -10.28 -2.32 -10.91
CA LYS A 174 -11.30 -1.49 -10.26
C LYS A 174 -10.76 -0.72 -9.05
N ASP A 175 -10.01 -1.38 -8.19
CA ASP A 175 -9.59 -0.84 -6.90
C ASP A 175 -8.42 0.15 -7.03
N HIS A 176 -7.52 -0.08 -8.00
CA HIS A 176 -6.45 0.84 -8.37
C HIS A 176 -6.85 1.88 -9.43
N GLN A 177 -8.06 1.77 -10.02
CA GLN A 177 -8.57 2.67 -11.06
C GLN A 177 -7.58 2.84 -12.23
N THR A 178 -6.96 1.75 -12.68
CA THR A 178 -5.92 1.80 -13.73
C THR A 178 -6.46 2.18 -15.10
N GLY A 179 -7.74 2.03 -15.35
CA GLY A 179 -8.36 2.27 -16.65
C GLY A 179 -8.17 1.12 -17.65
N ASP A 180 -7.53 0.03 -17.26
CA ASP A 180 -7.39 -1.14 -18.11
C ASP A 180 -8.73 -1.79 -18.42
N SER A 181 -8.82 -2.48 -19.56
CA SER A 181 -10.00 -3.24 -19.93
C SER A 181 -10.19 -4.45 -19.02
N GLY A 182 -11.42 -4.67 -18.55
CA GLY A 182 -11.80 -5.91 -17.87
C GLY A 182 -12.06 -7.07 -18.83
N GLU A 183 -11.89 -6.88 -20.15
CA GLU A 183 -12.11 -7.88 -21.18
C GLU A 183 -10.84 -8.70 -21.44
N ILE A 184 -11.01 -9.89 -21.99
CA ILE A 184 -9.89 -10.79 -22.33
C ILE A 184 -9.23 -10.29 -23.61
N GLU A 185 -7.95 -10.04 -23.56
CA GLU A 185 -7.14 -9.63 -24.71
C GLU A 185 -6.46 -10.87 -25.33
N ASN A 186 -6.48 -10.94 -26.64
CA ASN A 186 -5.81 -12.01 -27.43
C ASN A 186 -4.31 -11.78 -27.54
#